data_8cbe96e8de85bb50651404d50b80415d
#
_entry.id   8cbe96e8de85bb50651404d50b80415d
#
_cell.length_a   1.000
_cell.length_b   1.000
_cell.length_c   1.000
_cell.angle_alpha   90.00
_cell.angle_beta   90.00
_cell.angle_gamma   90.00
#
_symmetry.space_group_name_H-M   'P 1'
#
loop_
_entity.id
_entity.type
_entity.pdbx_description
1 polymer ?
#
loop_
_entity_poly.entity_id
_entity_poly.type
_entity_poly.pdbx_seq_one_letter_code
_entity_poly.pdbx_strand_id
1 'polypeptide(L)'
;MKKHLFIATLAVAATALLESCGSGNLKGYKQTDDGLYYRFEQQNKDAQQVQEGDVLVGEMTIRLDTTVLRTNVGRTERLMPVIPMYDGVLHEGLLMMHLGDRAIFAIEADSMAKYMQPNQMPPMYEKDKGMKFYYEINLQDIVTREEFEEEQANYEQEMQKARVQEPELIAKYVADNGIKEQPRANGLYVIVKKKGKGQTIAAGRNVTLSYTGRLLDGSVFDSSNEADCKEAGIDWHEPLTYVVGQMSLIPGWEEGVMGQPEGTQLRLIIPSALGYGPQGAGQTIPPYSPLVFDIDILSVK
;
A
#
# COMPACT_ATOMS: atom_id res chain seq x y z
N MET A 1 -22.79 18.11 13.81
CA MET A 1 -23.74 17.43 14.74
C MET A 1 -23.30 15.96 14.81
N LYS A 2 -22.83 15.50 15.96
CA LYS A 2 -22.29 14.14 16.15
C LYS A 2 -23.47 13.14 16.15
N LYS A 3 -23.46 12.20 15.20
CA LYS A 3 -24.37 11.04 15.22
C LYS A 3 -23.67 9.90 15.95
N HIS A 4 -24.23 9.50 17.08
CA HIS A 4 -23.79 8.33 17.84
C HIS A 4 -24.21 7.06 17.11
N LEU A 5 -23.25 6.24 16.74
CA LEU A 5 -23.46 4.90 16.18
C LEU A 5 -23.56 3.89 17.33
N PHE A 6 -24.70 3.26 17.49
CA PHE A 6 -24.88 2.12 18.39
C PHE A 6 -24.36 0.84 17.71
N ILE A 7 -23.30 0.28 18.25
CA ILE A 7 -22.76 -1.03 17.81
C ILE A 7 -23.50 -2.11 18.61
N ALA A 8 -24.33 -2.88 17.94
CA ALA A 8 -24.87 -4.13 18.47
C ALA A 8 -23.95 -5.28 18.01
N THR A 9 -23.16 -5.80 18.94
CA THR A 9 -22.34 -6.99 18.71
C THR A 9 -23.24 -8.23 18.74
N LEU A 10 -23.47 -8.84 17.58
CA LEU A 10 -24.12 -10.15 17.47
C LEU A 10 -23.05 -11.18 17.08
N ALA A 11 -22.74 -12.08 18.02
CA ALA A 11 -21.90 -13.22 17.76
C ALA A 11 -22.67 -14.24 16.90
N VAL A 12 -22.17 -14.53 15.70
CA VAL A 12 -22.74 -15.55 14.83
C VAL A 12 -21.85 -16.79 14.87
N ALA A 13 -22.40 -17.87 15.40
CA ALA A 13 -21.79 -19.20 15.38
C ALA A 13 -21.73 -19.73 13.94
N ALA A 14 -20.55 -20.04 13.46
CA ALA A 14 -20.33 -20.70 12.17
C ALA A 14 -20.69 -22.19 12.32
N THR A 15 -21.84 -22.60 11.79
CA THR A 15 -22.16 -24.02 11.56
C THR A 15 -21.66 -24.44 10.19
N ALA A 16 -20.54 -25.16 10.15
CA ALA A 16 -20.05 -25.84 8.96
C ALA A 16 -20.99 -27.00 8.60
N LEU A 17 -21.64 -26.92 7.46
CA LEU A 17 -22.32 -28.05 6.84
C LEU A 17 -21.45 -28.56 5.68
N LEU A 18 -20.79 -29.69 5.92
CA LEU A 18 -20.15 -30.51 4.90
C LEU A 18 -21.22 -31.29 4.12
N GLU A 19 -21.34 -31.07 2.83
CA GLU A 19 -21.95 -32.06 1.94
C GLU A 19 -21.33 -32.01 0.51
N SER A 20 -20.67 -33.08 0.16
CA SER A 20 -20.73 -33.97 -1.00
C SER A 20 -20.56 -33.38 -2.42
N CYS A 21 -19.51 -33.89 -3.09
CA CYS A 21 -19.28 -33.85 -4.54
C CYS A 21 -20.45 -34.40 -5.35
N GLY A 22 -20.91 -33.64 -6.36
CA GLY A 22 -21.83 -34.08 -7.41
C GLY A 22 -22.26 -32.91 -8.26
N SER A 23 -22.14 -33.00 -9.56
CA SER A 23 -22.66 -32.06 -10.57
C SER A 23 -24.16 -31.84 -10.36
N GLY A 24 -24.52 -30.76 -9.69
CA GLY A 24 -25.89 -30.41 -9.39
C GLY A 24 -25.90 -29.18 -8.48
N ASN A 25 -26.93 -28.35 -8.58
CA ASN A 25 -27.13 -27.13 -7.82
C ASN A 25 -26.55 -27.19 -6.41
N LEU A 26 -25.67 -26.26 -6.07
CA LEU A 26 -25.19 -26.07 -4.69
C LEU A 26 -26.40 -25.90 -3.76
N LYS A 27 -26.55 -26.79 -2.77
CA LYS A 27 -27.69 -26.76 -1.84
C LYS A 27 -27.79 -25.39 -1.15
N GLY A 28 -28.94 -24.74 -1.31
CA GLY A 28 -29.20 -23.42 -0.72
C GLY A 28 -28.70 -22.23 -1.53
N TYR A 29 -28.12 -22.45 -2.71
CA TYR A 29 -27.77 -21.40 -3.66
C TYR A 29 -28.76 -21.36 -4.82
N LYS A 30 -28.98 -20.17 -5.36
CA LYS A 30 -29.57 -19.98 -6.69
C LYS A 30 -28.44 -19.92 -7.72
N GLN A 31 -28.78 -20.12 -8.99
CA GLN A 31 -27.83 -20.01 -10.08
C GLN A 31 -28.38 -19.08 -11.15
N THR A 32 -27.53 -18.23 -11.72
CA THR A 32 -27.85 -17.40 -12.89
C THR A 32 -27.66 -18.23 -14.17
N ASP A 33 -28.16 -17.72 -15.31
CA ASP A 33 -28.03 -18.37 -16.61
C ASP A 33 -26.55 -18.47 -17.03
N ASP A 34 -25.69 -17.53 -16.59
CA ASP A 34 -24.25 -17.50 -16.87
C ASP A 34 -23.43 -18.35 -15.88
N GLY A 35 -24.09 -19.03 -14.94
CA GLY A 35 -23.46 -20.04 -14.09
C GLY A 35 -22.99 -19.55 -12.71
N LEU A 36 -23.25 -18.30 -12.34
CA LEU A 36 -22.98 -17.82 -10.99
C LEU A 36 -23.90 -18.49 -9.98
N TYR A 37 -23.33 -19.10 -8.96
CA TYR A 37 -24.10 -19.51 -7.77
C TYR A 37 -24.10 -18.36 -6.76
N TYR A 38 -25.28 -18.03 -6.20
CA TYR A 38 -25.41 -16.96 -5.23
C TYR A 38 -26.38 -17.29 -4.10
N ARG A 39 -26.11 -16.73 -2.92
CA ARG A 39 -26.96 -16.79 -1.75
C ARG A 39 -26.86 -15.50 -0.97
N PHE A 40 -28.00 -14.86 -0.73
CA PHE A 40 -28.07 -13.74 0.21
C PHE A 40 -28.39 -14.26 1.61
N GLU A 41 -27.55 -13.94 2.57
CA GLU A 41 -27.78 -14.18 3.99
C GLU A 41 -28.62 -13.04 4.61
N GLN A 42 -28.41 -11.83 4.10
CA GLN A 42 -29.20 -10.65 4.40
C GLN A 42 -29.35 -9.85 3.10
N GLN A 43 -30.56 -9.37 2.83
CA GLN A 43 -30.84 -8.55 1.66
C GLN A 43 -31.68 -7.34 2.05
N ASN A 44 -31.23 -6.12 1.68
CA ASN A 44 -31.86 -4.84 1.98
C ASN A 44 -32.26 -4.12 0.67
N LYS A 45 -33.28 -4.61 0.00
CA LYS A 45 -33.71 -4.15 -1.33
C LYS A 45 -34.17 -2.69 -1.39
N ASP A 46 -34.47 -2.08 -0.24
CA ASP A 46 -34.89 -0.69 -0.17
C ASP A 46 -33.70 0.28 -0.04
N ALA A 47 -32.48 -0.25 0.16
CA ALA A 47 -31.27 0.55 0.22
C ALA A 47 -30.66 0.82 -1.18
N GLN A 48 -29.62 1.63 -1.22
CA GLN A 48 -28.87 1.94 -2.45
C GLN A 48 -28.38 0.65 -3.11
N GLN A 49 -28.76 0.45 -4.36
CA GLN A 49 -28.25 -0.66 -5.18
C GLN A 49 -26.88 -0.31 -5.74
N VAL A 50 -26.01 -1.30 -5.76
CA VAL A 50 -24.69 -1.25 -6.38
C VAL A 50 -24.83 -1.01 -7.88
N GLN A 51 -24.02 -0.11 -8.42
CA GLN A 51 -23.96 0.25 -9.85
C GLN A 51 -22.61 -0.13 -10.45
N GLU A 52 -22.56 -0.20 -11.78
CA GLU A 52 -21.31 -0.39 -12.49
C GLU A 52 -20.36 0.79 -12.28
N GLY A 53 -19.13 0.50 -11.90
CA GLY A 53 -18.08 1.49 -11.59
C GLY A 53 -18.00 1.87 -10.12
N ASP A 54 -18.98 1.52 -9.28
CA ASP A 54 -18.90 1.69 -7.84
C ASP A 54 -17.74 0.89 -7.24
N VAL A 55 -17.28 1.29 -6.06
CA VAL A 55 -16.31 0.52 -5.26
C VAL A 55 -17.00 0.04 -4.00
N LEU A 56 -17.03 -1.27 -3.82
CA LEU A 56 -17.59 -1.89 -2.62
C LEU A 56 -16.66 -1.68 -1.42
N VAL A 57 -17.26 -1.38 -0.27
CA VAL A 57 -16.57 -1.19 1.01
C VAL A 57 -17.20 -2.09 2.07
N GLY A 58 -16.38 -2.81 2.81
CA GLY A 58 -16.89 -3.72 3.84
C GLY A 58 -15.91 -4.82 4.21
N GLU A 59 -16.47 -5.98 4.51
CA GLU A 59 -15.70 -7.18 4.81
C GLU A 59 -15.88 -8.22 3.72
N MET A 60 -14.80 -8.93 3.40
CA MET A 60 -14.83 -10.00 2.40
C MET A 60 -13.93 -11.15 2.81
N THR A 61 -14.41 -12.37 2.54
CA THR A 61 -13.59 -13.59 2.55
C THR A 61 -13.62 -14.22 1.18
N ILE A 62 -12.44 -14.50 0.64
CA ILE A 62 -12.25 -15.27 -0.60
C ILE A 62 -11.69 -16.63 -0.20
N ARG A 63 -12.33 -17.70 -0.66
CA ARG A 63 -11.83 -19.06 -0.45
C ARG A 63 -11.95 -19.90 -1.73
N LEU A 64 -11.09 -20.88 -1.84
CA LEU A 64 -11.21 -21.98 -2.80
C LEU A 64 -11.70 -23.20 -2.04
N ASP A 65 -12.92 -23.64 -2.32
CA ASP A 65 -13.67 -24.62 -1.53
C ASP A 65 -13.65 -24.28 -0.04
N THR A 66 -12.94 -25.02 0.79
CA THR A 66 -12.82 -24.81 2.25
C THR A 66 -11.60 -23.98 2.64
N THR A 67 -10.66 -23.74 1.72
CA THR A 67 -9.40 -23.05 2.03
C THR A 67 -9.55 -21.54 1.86
N VAL A 68 -9.36 -20.80 2.95
CA VAL A 68 -9.36 -19.34 2.92
C VAL A 68 -8.08 -18.83 2.25
N LEU A 69 -8.25 -18.02 1.20
CA LEU A 69 -7.17 -17.39 0.45
C LEU A 69 -6.90 -15.96 0.94
N ARG A 70 -7.97 -15.23 1.24
CA ARG A 70 -7.93 -13.86 1.75
C ARG A 70 -9.12 -13.59 2.64
N THR A 71 -8.92 -12.82 3.70
CA THR A 71 -10.00 -12.31 4.55
C THR A 71 -9.59 -10.99 5.20
N ASN A 72 -10.54 -10.07 5.34
CA ASN A 72 -10.41 -8.85 6.13
C ASN A 72 -11.52 -8.73 7.18
N VAL A 73 -12.13 -9.84 7.58
CA VAL A 73 -13.17 -9.85 8.61
C VAL A 73 -12.69 -9.13 9.88
N GLY A 74 -13.53 -8.25 10.41
CA GLY A 74 -13.21 -7.34 11.53
C GLY A 74 -12.58 -6.01 11.10
N ARG A 75 -12.37 -5.78 9.80
CA ARG A 75 -11.86 -4.51 9.24
C ARG A 75 -12.67 -4.10 8.03
N THR A 76 -13.21 -2.88 8.07
CA THR A 76 -13.88 -2.28 6.91
C THR A 76 -12.83 -1.74 5.95
N GLU A 77 -12.78 -2.29 4.75
CA GLU A 77 -11.80 -1.90 3.70
C GLU A 77 -12.52 -1.74 2.35
N ARG A 78 -11.89 -1.03 1.41
CA ARG A 78 -12.29 -1.10 0.00
C ARG A 78 -12.01 -2.52 -0.51
N LEU A 79 -13.03 -3.18 -1.03
CA LEU A 79 -12.96 -4.58 -1.43
C LEU A 79 -12.53 -4.72 -2.88
N MET A 80 -13.37 -4.22 -3.79
CA MET A 80 -13.16 -4.30 -5.23
C MET A 80 -14.04 -3.29 -5.99
N PRO A 81 -13.63 -2.85 -7.17
CA PRO A 81 -14.49 -2.10 -8.08
C PRO A 81 -15.52 -3.03 -8.73
N VAL A 82 -16.70 -2.51 -8.99
CA VAL A 82 -17.79 -3.19 -9.72
C VAL A 82 -17.60 -2.98 -11.22
N ILE A 83 -16.69 -3.76 -11.79
CA ILE A 83 -16.37 -3.77 -13.22
C ILE A 83 -16.39 -5.20 -13.75
N PRO A 84 -16.70 -5.42 -15.04
CA PRO A 84 -16.58 -6.73 -15.63
C PRO A 84 -15.15 -7.26 -15.52
N MET A 85 -14.99 -8.37 -14.80
CA MET A 85 -13.72 -9.09 -14.68
C MET A 85 -13.94 -10.52 -15.19
N TYR A 86 -12.92 -11.07 -15.83
CA TYR A 86 -12.95 -12.42 -16.42
C TYR A 86 -14.09 -12.55 -17.44
N ASP A 87 -15.09 -13.40 -17.15
CA ASP A 87 -16.29 -13.61 -17.97
C ASP A 87 -17.50 -12.77 -17.53
N GLY A 88 -17.30 -11.88 -16.53
CA GLY A 88 -18.36 -11.03 -15.99
C GLY A 88 -19.27 -11.70 -14.96
N VAL A 89 -19.11 -12.98 -14.69
CA VAL A 89 -20.03 -13.75 -13.81
C VAL A 89 -20.10 -13.16 -12.39
N LEU A 90 -18.96 -12.84 -11.77
CA LEU A 90 -18.96 -12.21 -10.45
C LEU A 90 -19.58 -10.80 -10.49
N HIS A 91 -19.28 -10.04 -11.54
CA HIS A 91 -19.80 -8.68 -11.74
C HIS A 91 -21.32 -8.66 -11.74
N GLU A 92 -21.98 -9.62 -12.40
CA GLU A 92 -23.44 -9.79 -12.35
C GLU A 92 -23.96 -9.93 -10.92
N GLY A 93 -23.27 -10.78 -10.13
CA GLY A 93 -23.63 -10.95 -8.70
C GLY A 93 -23.48 -9.68 -7.87
N LEU A 94 -22.40 -8.92 -8.10
CA LEU A 94 -22.19 -7.66 -7.37
C LEU A 94 -23.27 -6.62 -7.67
N LEU A 95 -23.75 -6.55 -8.91
CA LEU A 95 -24.87 -5.66 -9.31
C LEU A 95 -26.22 -6.04 -8.67
N MET A 96 -26.36 -7.26 -8.14
CA MET A 96 -27.56 -7.66 -7.38
C MET A 96 -27.57 -7.13 -5.95
N MET A 97 -26.44 -6.63 -5.44
CA MET A 97 -26.28 -6.20 -4.04
C MET A 97 -26.81 -4.80 -3.80
N HIS A 98 -27.24 -4.58 -2.56
CA HIS A 98 -27.64 -3.29 -2.00
C HIS A 98 -26.84 -3.01 -0.73
N LEU A 99 -26.73 -1.75 -0.36
CA LEU A 99 -26.07 -1.33 0.86
C LEU A 99 -26.65 -2.09 2.10
N GLY A 100 -25.76 -2.71 2.85
CA GLY A 100 -26.10 -3.52 4.02
C GLY A 100 -26.38 -4.99 3.71
N ASP A 101 -26.23 -5.42 2.45
CA ASP A 101 -26.39 -6.83 2.07
C ASP A 101 -25.23 -7.69 2.57
N ARG A 102 -25.55 -8.95 2.86
CA ARG A 102 -24.58 -10.03 3.06
C ARG A 102 -24.87 -11.13 2.05
N ALA A 103 -23.90 -11.42 1.21
CA ALA A 103 -24.06 -12.37 0.11
C ALA A 103 -22.84 -13.28 -0.01
N ILE A 104 -23.09 -14.48 -0.54
CA ILE A 104 -22.05 -15.43 -0.94
C ILE A 104 -22.25 -15.72 -2.41
N PHE A 105 -21.21 -15.47 -3.19
CA PHE A 105 -21.12 -15.82 -4.61
C PHE A 105 -20.14 -16.96 -4.78
N ALA A 106 -20.48 -17.94 -5.63
CA ALA A 106 -19.59 -19.05 -5.94
C ALA A 106 -19.46 -19.24 -7.44
N ILE A 107 -18.21 -19.38 -7.90
CA ILE A 107 -17.84 -19.48 -9.32
C ILE A 107 -16.98 -20.72 -9.51
N GLU A 108 -17.22 -21.46 -10.61
CA GLU A 108 -16.39 -22.59 -10.98
C GLU A 108 -14.92 -22.15 -11.17
N ALA A 109 -14.00 -22.80 -10.46
CA ALA A 109 -12.58 -22.44 -10.53
C ALA A 109 -12.00 -22.65 -11.94
N ASP A 110 -12.48 -23.66 -12.67
CA ASP A 110 -12.09 -23.93 -14.05
C ASP A 110 -12.51 -22.80 -15.01
N SER A 111 -13.63 -22.11 -14.73
CA SER A 111 -14.04 -20.94 -15.51
C SER A 111 -13.10 -19.76 -15.29
N MET A 112 -12.71 -19.48 -14.04
CA MET A 112 -11.74 -18.43 -13.75
C MET A 112 -10.35 -18.75 -14.30
N ALA A 113 -9.92 -20.01 -14.26
CA ALA A 113 -8.62 -20.43 -14.76
C ALA A 113 -8.40 -20.16 -16.26
N LYS A 114 -9.47 -19.96 -17.05
CA LYS A 114 -9.37 -19.58 -18.46
C LYS A 114 -8.80 -18.17 -18.66
N TYR A 115 -8.97 -17.29 -17.69
CA TYR A 115 -8.60 -15.87 -17.74
C TYR A 115 -7.38 -15.53 -16.86
N MET A 116 -6.97 -16.44 -15.99
CA MET A 116 -5.82 -16.27 -15.09
C MET A 116 -4.58 -16.96 -15.67
N GLN A 117 -3.41 -16.39 -15.44
CA GLN A 117 -2.17 -17.12 -15.74
C GLN A 117 -1.99 -18.28 -14.74
N PRO A 118 -1.33 -19.38 -15.15
CA PRO A 118 -1.15 -20.54 -14.27
C PRO A 118 -0.53 -20.23 -12.90
N ASN A 119 0.37 -19.24 -12.84
CA ASN A 119 1.01 -18.79 -11.61
C ASN A 119 0.13 -17.89 -10.73
N GLN A 120 -1.02 -17.48 -11.20
CA GLN A 120 -2.01 -16.69 -10.45
C GLN A 120 -3.07 -17.58 -9.77
N MET A 121 -3.18 -18.85 -10.21
CA MET A 121 -4.06 -19.80 -9.54
C MET A 121 -3.46 -20.26 -8.21
N PRO A 122 -4.31 -20.46 -7.17
CA PRO A 122 -3.84 -20.97 -5.89
C PRO A 122 -3.15 -22.33 -6.04
N PRO A 123 -2.07 -22.61 -5.28
CA PRO A 123 -1.34 -23.88 -5.41
C PRO A 123 -2.17 -25.15 -5.19
N MET A 124 -3.30 -25.05 -4.47
CA MET A 124 -4.21 -26.16 -4.22
C MET A 124 -5.28 -26.34 -5.30
N TYR A 125 -5.31 -25.48 -6.32
CA TYR A 125 -6.25 -25.64 -7.43
C TYR A 125 -5.91 -26.87 -8.25
N GLU A 126 -6.90 -27.70 -8.47
CA GLU A 126 -6.82 -28.88 -9.35
C GLU A 126 -7.88 -28.75 -10.45
N LYS A 127 -7.42 -28.74 -11.69
CA LYS A 127 -8.29 -28.67 -12.87
C LYS A 127 -9.24 -29.86 -12.95
N ASP A 128 -10.45 -29.61 -13.46
CA ASP A 128 -11.52 -30.63 -13.68
C ASP A 128 -11.96 -31.35 -12.39
N LYS A 129 -11.74 -30.75 -11.20
CA LYS A 129 -12.21 -31.28 -9.91
C LYS A 129 -13.50 -30.64 -9.41
N GLY A 130 -14.07 -29.71 -10.18
CA GLY A 130 -15.29 -29.00 -9.80
C GLY A 130 -15.13 -28.09 -8.60
N MET A 131 -13.89 -27.62 -8.34
CA MET A 131 -13.58 -26.67 -7.28
C MET A 131 -14.24 -25.32 -7.56
N LYS A 132 -14.56 -24.57 -6.48
CA LYS A 132 -15.22 -23.27 -6.59
C LYS A 132 -14.53 -22.21 -5.78
N PHE A 133 -14.39 -21.02 -6.36
CA PHE A 133 -14.11 -19.81 -5.61
C PHE A 133 -15.38 -19.29 -4.96
N TYR A 134 -15.30 -18.97 -3.68
CA TYR A 134 -16.38 -18.35 -2.94
C TYR A 134 -15.95 -16.94 -2.52
N TYR A 135 -16.85 -15.98 -2.77
CA TYR A 135 -16.74 -14.59 -2.33
C TYR A 135 -17.86 -14.33 -1.31
N GLU A 136 -17.48 -14.25 -0.05
CA GLU A 136 -18.40 -13.95 1.05
C GLU A 136 -18.26 -12.46 1.37
N ILE A 137 -19.30 -11.67 1.07
CA ILE A 137 -19.24 -10.22 1.13
C ILE A 137 -20.29 -9.71 2.15
N ASN A 138 -19.81 -8.86 3.07
CA ASN A 138 -20.63 -8.07 3.97
C ASN A 138 -20.46 -6.60 3.55
N LEU A 139 -21.39 -6.10 2.76
CA LEU A 139 -21.35 -4.76 2.16
C LEU A 139 -21.77 -3.73 3.21
N GLN A 140 -20.85 -2.85 3.59
CA GLN A 140 -21.04 -1.86 4.65
C GLN A 140 -21.18 -0.44 4.12
N ASP A 141 -20.56 -0.15 2.95
CA ASP A 141 -20.63 1.14 2.28
C ASP A 141 -20.41 0.97 0.78
N ILE A 142 -20.77 1.98 0.00
CA ILE A 142 -20.59 2.06 -1.45
C ILE A 142 -19.97 3.41 -1.76
N VAL A 143 -18.76 3.41 -2.29
CA VAL A 143 -18.18 4.59 -2.93
C VAL A 143 -18.68 4.59 -4.36
N THR A 144 -19.51 5.56 -4.69
CA THR A 144 -20.06 5.67 -6.05
C THR A 144 -18.97 5.92 -7.07
N ARG A 145 -19.23 5.57 -8.32
CA ARG A 145 -18.31 5.85 -9.43
C ARG A 145 -17.92 7.33 -9.48
N GLU A 146 -18.89 8.23 -9.30
CA GLU A 146 -18.66 9.68 -9.34
C GLU A 146 -17.73 10.12 -8.19
N GLU A 147 -17.98 9.66 -6.97
CA GLU A 147 -17.12 9.93 -5.81
C GLU A 147 -15.70 9.37 -6.00
N PHE A 148 -15.58 8.16 -6.56
CA PHE A 148 -14.28 7.56 -6.84
C PHE A 148 -13.51 8.32 -7.92
N GLU A 149 -14.18 8.72 -9.02
CA GLU A 149 -13.57 9.53 -10.07
C GLU A 149 -13.14 10.92 -9.54
N GLU A 150 -13.95 11.55 -8.67
CA GLU A 150 -13.59 12.80 -8.00
C GLU A 150 -12.38 12.63 -7.07
N GLU A 151 -12.36 11.59 -6.25
CA GLU A 151 -11.21 11.29 -5.39
C GLU A 151 -9.92 11.09 -6.22
N GLN A 152 -10.00 10.34 -7.32
CA GLN A 152 -8.85 10.12 -8.21
C GLN A 152 -8.38 11.44 -8.85
N ALA A 153 -9.31 12.26 -9.36
CA ALA A 153 -8.96 13.55 -9.94
C ALA A 153 -8.32 14.51 -8.93
N ASN A 154 -8.84 14.55 -7.70
CA ASN A 154 -8.27 15.34 -6.61
C ASN A 154 -6.86 14.84 -6.24
N TYR A 155 -6.68 13.52 -6.12
CA TYR A 155 -5.38 12.92 -5.85
C TYR A 155 -4.36 13.26 -6.94
N GLU A 156 -4.73 13.15 -8.21
CA GLU A 156 -3.86 13.51 -9.33
C GLU A 156 -3.49 15.00 -9.33
N GLN A 157 -4.43 15.87 -8.99
CA GLN A 157 -4.17 17.31 -8.87
C GLN A 157 -3.19 17.60 -7.72
N GLU A 158 -3.37 16.98 -6.56
CA GLU A 158 -2.45 17.11 -5.42
C GLU A 158 -1.05 16.60 -5.77
N MET A 159 -0.96 15.46 -6.47
CA MET A 159 0.30 14.90 -6.95
C MET A 159 1.01 15.85 -7.90
N GLN A 160 0.29 16.40 -8.88
CA GLN A 160 0.85 17.35 -9.83
C GLN A 160 1.31 18.64 -9.13
N LYS A 161 0.52 19.14 -8.18
CA LYS A 161 0.87 20.32 -7.38
C LYS A 161 2.15 20.07 -6.57
N ALA A 162 2.24 18.94 -5.86
CA ALA A 162 3.41 18.57 -5.08
C ALA A 162 4.67 18.50 -5.95
N ARG A 163 4.57 17.85 -7.13
CA ARG A 163 5.66 17.75 -8.10
C ARG A 163 6.15 19.12 -8.59
N VAL A 164 5.22 20.00 -8.91
CA VAL A 164 5.55 21.35 -9.45
C VAL A 164 6.15 22.25 -8.36
N GLN A 165 5.70 22.11 -7.12
CA GLN A 165 6.15 22.92 -5.98
C GLN A 165 7.50 22.46 -5.40
N GLU A 166 7.90 21.20 -5.62
CA GLU A 166 9.10 20.63 -5.04
C GLU A 166 10.37 21.48 -5.22
N PRO A 167 10.72 21.98 -6.43
CA PRO A 167 11.91 22.81 -6.62
C PRO A 167 11.88 24.11 -5.80
N GLU A 168 10.72 24.73 -5.68
CA GLU A 168 10.53 25.96 -4.88
C GLU A 168 10.69 25.68 -3.40
N LEU A 169 10.12 24.58 -2.91
CA LEU A 169 10.25 24.14 -1.52
C LEU A 169 11.72 23.87 -1.15
N ILE A 170 12.48 23.20 -2.03
CA ILE A 170 13.92 22.98 -1.83
C ILE A 170 14.67 24.32 -1.81
N ALA A 171 14.39 25.21 -2.76
CA ALA A 171 15.05 26.51 -2.83
C ALA A 171 14.76 27.35 -1.59
N LYS A 172 13.52 27.36 -1.11
CA LYS A 172 13.15 28.02 0.14
C LYS A 172 13.88 27.42 1.34
N TYR A 173 13.90 26.10 1.48
CA TYR A 173 14.62 25.41 2.55
C TYR A 173 16.11 25.77 2.56
N VAL A 174 16.75 25.77 1.40
CA VAL A 174 18.17 26.15 1.22
C VAL A 174 18.40 27.59 1.68
N ALA A 175 17.55 28.52 1.29
CA ALA A 175 17.63 29.94 1.67
C ALA A 175 17.41 30.12 3.18
N ASP A 176 16.36 29.54 3.74
CA ASP A 176 16.01 29.66 5.16
C ASP A 176 17.10 29.08 6.08
N ASN A 177 17.83 28.06 5.63
CA ASN A 177 18.93 27.45 6.37
C ASN A 177 20.31 28.05 6.04
N GLY A 178 20.38 29.10 5.21
CA GLY A 178 21.62 29.78 4.87
C GLY A 178 22.66 28.91 4.14
N ILE A 179 22.20 27.88 3.42
CA ILE A 179 23.02 26.93 2.68
C ILE A 179 23.59 27.61 1.43
N LYS A 180 24.92 27.57 1.27
CA LYS A 180 25.63 28.24 0.19
C LYS A 180 26.12 27.27 -0.90
N GLU A 181 26.12 25.99 -0.61
CA GLU A 181 26.51 24.94 -1.52
C GLU A 181 25.55 24.89 -2.71
N GLN A 182 26.12 24.66 -3.89
CA GLN A 182 25.31 24.44 -5.10
C GLN A 182 24.92 22.97 -5.21
N PRO A 183 23.74 22.67 -5.72
CA PRO A 183 23.34 21.29 -5.97
C PRO A 183 24.15 20.66 -7.11
N ARG A 184 24.23 19.35 -7.11
CA ARG A 184 24.71 18.59 -8.27
C ARG A 184 23.73 18.77 -9.46
N ALA A 185 24.13 18.33 -10.66
CA ALA A 185 23.30 18.47 -11.86
C ALA A 185 21.92 17.79 -11.74
N ASN A 186 21.77 16.80 -10.87
CA ASN A 186 20.51 16.09 -10.57
C ASN A 186 19.74 16.69 -9.38
N GLY A 187 20.16 17.85 -8.86
CA GLY A 187 19.51 18.55 -7.76
C GLY A 187 19.93 18.12 -6.35
N LEU A 188 20.78 17.11 -6.21
CA LEU A 188 21.26 16.64 -4.91
C LEU A 188 22.21 17.68 -4.27
N TYR A 189 21.92 18.09 -3.04
CA TYR A 189 22.84 18.87 -2.21
C TYR A 189 23.65 17.94 -1.31
N VAL A 190 24.96 18.16 -1.25
CA VAL A 190 25.88 17.46 -0.34
C VAL A 190 26.66 18.51 0.45
N ILE A 191 26.21 18.75 1.67
CA ILE A 191 26.75 19.79 2.56
C ILE A 191 27.65 19.11 3.60
N VAL A 192 28.98 19.26 3.48
CA VAL A 192 29.95 18.69 4.42
C VAL A 192 30.11 19.64 5.62
N LYS A 193 29.52 19.27 6.75
CA LYS A 193 29.62 20.04 8.01
C LYS A 193 30.97 19.87 8.68
N LYS A 194 31.52 18.65 8.63
CA LYS A 194 32.85 18.31 9.16
C LYS A 194 33.45 17.25 8.28
N LYS A 195 34.64 17.50 7.77
CA LYS A 195 35.40 16.54 6.90
C LYS A 195 36.15 15.54 7.77
N GLY A 196 35.93 14.27 7.53
CA GLY A 196 36.70 13.18 8.13
C GLY A 196 38.08 12.99 7.51
N LYS A 197 38.86 12.06 8.07
CA LYS A 197 40.23 11.75 7.64
C LYS A 197 40.49 10.25 7.46
N GLY A 198 39.51 9.40 7.73
CA GLY A 198 39.61 7.95 7.64
C GLY A 198 39.54 7.44 6.20
N GLN A 199 39.25 6.14 6.06
CA GLN A 199 39.08 5.52 4.76
C GLN A 199 37.88 6.11 4.01
N THR A 200 37.99 6.15 2.70
CA THR A 200 36.96 6.73 1.82
C THR A 200 35.93 5.66 1.42
N ILE A 201 34.67 6.03 1.45
CA ILE A 201 33.56 5.19 0.98
C ILE A 201 33.71 4.91 -0.52
N ALA A 202 33.74 3.64 -0.88
CA ALA A 202 33.83 3.14 -2.25
C ALA A 202 32.93 1.89 -2.40
N ALA A 203 32.62 1.53 -3.64
CA ALA A 203 31.84 0.32 -3.92
C ALA A 203 32.51 -0.92 -3.31
N GLY A 204 31.69 -1.80 -2.73
CA GLY A 204 32.13 -3.04 -2.07
C GLY A 204 32.68 -2.86 -0.64
N ARG A 205 32.80 -1.62 -0.13
CA ARG A 205 33.17 -1.36 1.26
C ARG A 205 32.02 -1.59 2.20
N ASN A 206 32.32 -2.13 3.38
CA ASN A 206 31.38 -2.19 4.48
C ASN A 206 31.41 -0.86 5.25
N VAL A 207 30.27 -0.18 5.35
CA VAL A 207 30.16 1.13 5.99
C VAL A 207 29.14 1.09 7.12
N THR A 208 29.40 1.85 8.19
CA THR A 208 28.46 2.08 9.29
C THR A 208 28.17 3.57 9.36
N LEU A 209 26.92 3.94 9.27
CA LEU A 209 26.44 5.32 9.28
C LEU A 209 25.39 5.53 10.39
N SER A 210 25.55 6.58 11.19
CA SER A 210 24.44 7.09 12.01
C SER A 210 23.76 8.21 11.24
N TYR A 211 22.44 8.33 11.38
CA TYR A 211 21.69 9.32 10.61
C TYR A 211 20.38 9.73 11.27
N THR A 212 19.86 10.87 10.81
CA THR A 212 18.50 11.30 11.04
C THR A 212 17.91 11.79 9.72
N GLY A 213 16.81 11.17 9.30
CA GLY A 213 16.02 11.52 8.13
C GLY A 213 14.83 12.39 8.50
N ARG A 214 14.65 13.52 7.78
CA ARG A 214 13.61 14.51 8.01
C ARG A 214 12.94 14.92 6.71
N LEU A 215 11.68 15.34 6.81
CA LEU A 215 11.05 16.14 5.76
C LEU A 215 11.56 17.59 5.84
N LEU A 216 11.24 18.44 4.84
CA LEU A 216 11.67 19.84 4.83
C LEU A 216 11.06 20.67 5.96
N ASP A 217 9.92 20.26 6.53
CA ASP A 217 9.29 20.89 7.68
C ASP A 217 9.96 20.55 9.02
N GLY A 218 10.95 19.64 9.00
CA GLY A 218 11.69 19.18 10.17
C GLY A 218 11.15 17.90 10.79
N SER A 219 10.00 17.37 10.34
CA SER A 219 9.43 16.12 10.84
C SER A 219 10.40 14.96 10.63
N VAL A 220 10.78 14.27 11.69
CA VAL A 220 11.66 13.10 11.64
C VAL A 220 10.84 11.88 11.24
N PHE A 221 11.26 11.17 10.19
CA PHE A 221 10.62 9.94 9.76
C PHE A 221 11.43 8.68 10.07
N ASP A 222 12.75 8.84 10.26
CA ASP A 222 13.65 7.72 10.57
C ASP A 222 14.95 8.23 11.20
N SER A 223 15.50 7.52 12.19
CA SER A 223 16.75 7.92 12.83
C SER A 223 17.42 6.76 13.55
N SER A 224 18.73 6.73 13.54
CA SER A 224 19.57 5.93 14.42
C SER A 224 20.12 6.71 15.64
N ASN A 225 19.69 7.97 15.81
CA ASN A 225 20.02 8.77 16.97
C ASN A 225 18.92 8.65 18.03
N GLU A 226 19.26 8.12 19.20
CA GLU A 226 18.29 7.85 20.28
C GLU A 226 17.57 9.12 20.76
N ALA A 227 18.26 10.28 20.81
CA ALA A 227 17.65 11.53 21.24
C ALA A 227 16.61 12.03 20.21
N ASP A 228 16.94 11.96 18.91
CA ASP A 228 16.01 12.35 17.83
C ASP A 228 14.79 11.42 17.78
N CYS A 229 14.99 10.10 17.95
CA CYS A 229 13.89 9.12 18.01
C CYS A 229 12.94 9.42 19.18
N LYS A 230 13.50 9.68 20.36
CA LYS A 230 12.71 10.00 21.56
C LYS A 230 11.91 11.29 21.39
N GLU A 231 12.51 12.32 20.80
CA GLU A 231 11.82 13.61 20.55
C GLU A 231 10.71 13.44 19.50
N ALA A 232 10.96 12.67 18.47
CA ALA A 232 9.99 12.41 17.39
C ALA A 232 8.91 11.37 17.75
N GLY A 233 9.10 10.60 18.84
CA GLY A 233 8.17 9.53 19.22
C GLY A 233 8.21 8.33 18.29
N ILE A 234 9.35 8.05 17.64
CA ILE A 234 9.58 6.91 16.76
C ILE A 234 10.50 5.87 17.42
N ASP A 235 10.44 4.64 16.94
CA ASP A 235 11.30 3.57 17.43
C ASP A 235 12.77 3.82 17.07
N TRP A 236 13.65 3.59 18.02
CA TRP A 236 15.09 3.65 17.81
C TRP A 236 15.63 2.35 17.21
N HIS A 237 16.64 2.47 16.36
CA HIS A 237 17.41 1.34 15.85
C HIS A 237 18.90 1.65 15.80
N GLU A 238 19.71 0.61 15.72
CA GLU A 238 21.16 0.72 15.59
C GLU A 238 21.58 1.48 14.31
N PRO A 239 22.78 2.09 14.28
CA PRO A 239 23.35 2.67 13.08
C PRO A 239 23.34 1.70 11.89
N LEU A 240 23.02 2.22 10.71
CA LEU A 240 22.92 1.42 9.49
C LEU A 240 24.30 0.90 9.08
N THR A 241 24.43 -0.42 8.96
CA THR A 241 25.63 -1.08 8.46
C THR A 241 25.31 -1.84 7.17
N TYR A 242 26.02 -1.53 6.07
CA TYR A 242 25.76 -2.16 4.79
C TYR A 242 27.03 -2.18 3.91
N VAL A 243 27.00 -3.02 2.86
CA VAL A 243 28.04 -3.04 1.80
C VAL A 243 27.59 -2.15 0.66
N VAL A 244 28.39 -1.14 0.34
CA VAL A 244 28.09 -0.13 -0.69
C VAL A 244 27.88 -0.79 -2.05
N GLY A 245 26.72 -0.51 -2.67
CA GLY A 245 26.29 -1.09 -3.95
C GLY A 245 25.62 -2.46 -3.87
N GLN A 246 25.44 -3.03 -2.66
CA GLN A 246 24.72 -4.32 -2.47
C GLN A 246 23.35 -4.18 -1.79
N MET A 247 23.07 -3.05 -1.19
CA MET A 247 21.78 -2.76 -0.58
C MET A 247 21.03 -1.77 -1.47
N SER A 248 19.72 -1.98 -1.61
CA SER A 248 18.86 -1.02 -2.32
C SER A 248 18.53 0.16 -1.41
N LEU A 249 19.39 1.15 -1.39
CA LEU A 249 19.14 2.46 -0.78
C LEU A 249 18.62 3.43 -1.84
N ILE A 250 18.02 4.53 -1.40
CA ILE A 250 17.61 5.60 -2.32
C ILE A 250 18.82 6.19 -3.04
N PRO A 251 18.74 6.49 -4.35
CA PRO A 251 19.89 6.93 -5.14
C PRO A 251 20.61 8.15 -4.55
N GLY A 252 19.87 9.13 -4.05
CA GLY A 252 20.44 10.34 -3.47
C GLY A 252 21.30 10.09 -2.21
N TRP A 253 20.96 9.04 -1.44
CA TRP A 253 21.79 8.62 -0.32
C TRP A 253 23.13 8.04 -0.79
N GLU A 254 23.08 7.01 -1.66
CA GLU A 254 24.29 6.36 -2.17
C GLU A 254 25.23 7.36 -2.86
N GLU A 255 24.67 8.22 -3.72
CA GLU A 255 25.45 9.27 -4.38
C GLU A 255 26.03 10.27 -3.39
N GLY A 256 25.29 10.64 -2.35
CA GLY A 256 25.67 11.64 -1.37
C GLY A 256 26.86 11.21 -0.51
N VAL A 257 26.88 9.95 -0.07
CA VAL A 257 27.94 9.41 0.81
C VAL A 257 29.15 8.91 0.04
N MET A 258 29.00 8.58 -1.23
CA MET A 258 30.10 8.08 -2.07
C MET A 258 31.30 9.05 -2.10
N GLY A 259 32.48 8.52 -1.87
CA GLY A 259 33.71 9.32 -1.87
C GLY A 259 33.97 10.11 -0.58
N GLN A 260 33.09 10.05 0.40
CA GLN A 260 33.30 10.70 1.70
C GLN A 260 34.18 9.84 2.60
N PRO A 261 35.13 10.45 3.35
CA PRO A 261 35.98 9.72 4.29
C PRO A 261 35.25 9.43 5.62
N GLU A 262 35.61 8.37 6.28
CA GLU A 262 35.23 8.06 7.67
C GLU A 262 35.51 9.25 8.59
N GLY A 263 34.56 9.49 9.52
CA GLY A 263 34.55 10.65 10.41
C GLY A 263 33.95 11.91 9.80
N THR A 264 33.42 11.84 8.57
CA THR A 264 32.69 12.96 7.95
C THR A 264 31.29 13.07 8.54
N GLN A 265 30.86 14.32 8.79
CA GLN A 265 29.50 14.71 9.08
C GLN A 265 28.95 15.53 7.92
N LEU A 266 27.86 15.10 7.37
CA LEU A 266 27.27 15.77 6.20
C LEU A 266 25.75 15.87 6.31
N ARG A 267 25.20 16.84 5.57
CA ARG A 267 23.76 16.92 5.31
C ARG A 267 23.52 16.67 3.83
N LEU A 268 22.55 15.84 3.53
CA LEU A 268 22.02 15.68 2.18
C LEU A 268 20.65 16.35 2.09
N ILE A 269 20.39 17.05 0.97
CA ILE A 269 19.03 17.41 0.60
C ILE A 269 18.77 16.68 -0.71
N ILE A 270 17.85 15.75 -0.66
CA ILE A 270 17.59 14.76 -1.71
C ILE A 270 16.26 15.09 -2.37
N PRO A 271 16.24 15.54 -3.64
CA PRO A 271 15.00 15.66 -4.39
C PRO A 271 14.24 14.34 -4.46
N SER A 272 12.92 14.39 -4.54
CA SER A 272 12.07 13.19 -4.52
C SER A 272 12.44 12.17 -5.59
N ALA A 273 12.86 12.62 -6.77
CA ALA A 273 13.31 11.76 -7.87
C ALA A 273 14.55 10.90 -7.52
N LEU A 274 15.33 11.31 -6.54
CA LEU A 274 16.46 10.56 -5.98
C LEU A 274 16.13 9.92 -4.63
N GLY A 275 14.90 10.05 -4.18
CA GLY A 275 14.33 9.49 -2.95
C GLY A 275 13.22 8.47 -3.28
N TYR A 276 12.03 8.72 -2.77
CA TYR A 276 10.88 7.81 -2.91
C TYR A 276 9.91 8.21 -4.06
N GLY A 277 10.18 9.31 -4.76
CA GLY A 277 9.47 9.71 -5.96
C GLY A 277 7.96 9.94 -5.77
N PRO A 278 7.16 9.57 -6.80
CA PRO A 278 5.71 9.74 -6.78
C PRO A 278 4.98 8.78 -5.84
N GLN A 279 5.65 7.74 -5.34
CA GLN A 279 5.05 6.76 -4.44
C GLN A 279 5.11 7.19 -2.98
N GLY A 280 6.10 8.04 -2.60
CA GLY A 280 6.40 8.27 -1.20
C GLY A 280 6.84 6.98 -0.48
N ALA A 281 6.75 6.97 0.86
CA ALA A 281 7.02 5.75 1.64
C ALA A 281 6.11 5.69 2.88
N GLY A 282 5.31 4.62 2.94
CA GLY A 282 4.36 4.40 4.03
C GLY A 282 3.36 5.56 4.19
N GLN A 283 3.03 5.87 5.44
CA GLN A 283 2.18 7.02 5.79
C GLN A 283 3.01 8.26 6.19
N THR A 284 4.33 8.11 6.25
CA THR A 284 5.24 9.10 6.86
C THR A 284 5.89 9.99 5.81
N ILE A 285 6.15 9.49 4.62
CA ILE A 285 6.78 10.24 3.53
C ILE A 285 5.77 10.39 2.38
N PRO A 286 5.11 11.55 2.26
CA PRO A 286 4.18 11.81 1.15
C PRO A 286 4.88 11.71 -0.21
N PRO A 287 4.11 11.50 -1.29
CA PRO A 287 4.60 11.59 -2.66
C PRO A 287 5.32 12.91 -2.95
N TYR A 288 6.34 12.85 -3.79
CA TYR A 288 7.16 14.01 -4.20
C TYR A 288 7.78 14.80 -3.05
N SER A 289 8.03 14.15 -1.89
CA SER A 289 8.67 14.78 -0.74
C SER A 289 10.19 14.81 -0.92
N PRO A 290 10.82 15.99 -0.92
CA PRO A 290 12.27 16.09 -0.75
C PRO A 290 12.67 15.67 0.66
N LEU A 291 13.84 15.08 0.80
CA LEU A 291 14.33 14.54 2.06
C LEU A 291 15.58 15.27 2.53
N VAL A 292 15.73 15.41 3.84
CA VAL A 292 16.93 15.91 4.49
C VAL A 292 17.50 14.81 5.36
N PHE A 293 18.78 14.47 5.15
CA PHE A 293 19.49 13.53 6.01
C PHE A 293 20.71 14.22 6.63
N ASP A 294 20.79 14.21 7.93
CA ASP A 294 22.02 14.46 8.67
C ASP A 294 22.71 13.10 8.90
N ILE A 295 23.96 12.95 8.45
CA ILE A 295 24.66 11.66 8.42
C ILE A 295 26.04 11.81 9.06
N ASP A 296 26.38 10.89 9.97
CA ASP A 296 27.70 10.70 10.55
C ASP A 296 28.30 9.40 10.04
N ILE A 297 29.45 9.47 9.35
CA ILE A 297 30.16 8.29 8.84
C ILE A 297 31.04 7.74 9.96
N LEU A 298 30.57 6.64 10.58
CA LEU A 298 31.21 6.08 11.77
C LEU A 298 32.36 5.14 11.43
N SER A 299 32.24 4.35 10.37
CA SER A 299 33.26 3.36 9.99
C SER A 299 33.22 3.05 8.49
N VAL A 300 34.38 2.86 7.89
CA VAL A 300 34.58 2.39 6.51
C VAL A 300 35.64 1.26 6.51
N LYS A 301 35.24 0.04 6.09
CA LYS A 301 36.08 -1.16 6.11
C LYS A 301 36.15 -1.84 4.75
#